data_7ca6cad10ffc12f55bcb3a1e35af3808
#
_entry.id   7ca6cad10ffc12f55bcb3a1e35af3808
#
_cell.length_a   1.000
_cell.length_b   1.000
_cell.length_c   1.000
_cell.angle_alpha   90.00
_cell.angle_beta   90.00
_cell.angle_gamma   90.00
#
_symmetry.space_group_name_H-M   'P 1'
#
loop_
_entity.id
_entity.type
_entity.pdbx_description
1 polymer ?
#
loop_
_entity_poly.entity_id
_entity_poly.type
_entity_poly.pdbx_seq_one_letter_code
_entity_poly.pdbx_strand_id
1 'polypeptide(L)'
;SNNKKLYQDQYGTDIYSISSYMGEGGLQQVFAGIGYNVLENLSIGANFSYLYGDISHMASTAFSNTDANKSIRTDKVTINDYKLDFGAQYTQHLGNKKKIILGAIYSYGHDLNSDGYKYTETYNNSGAIQTQSVDTIKNACGLPHTFGLGATYVYDNRLTIGVDYTLRKWSDVKFPGNTE
;
A
#
# COMPACT_ATOMS: atom_id res chain seq x y z
N SER A 1 -8.48 13.94 8.47
CA SER A 1 -9.74 13.74 9.22
C SER A 1 -9.53 14.11 10.66
N ASN A 2 -10.55 14.70 11.27
CA ASN A 2 -10.53 15.10 12.68
C ASN A 2 -11.51 14.22 13.46
N ASN A 3 -11.06 13.68 14.59
CA ASN A 3 -11.88 12.90 15.49
C ASN A 3 -11.91 13.60 16.85
N LYS A 4 -13.11 13.78 17.43
CA LYS A 4 -13.29 14.37 18.75
C LYS A 4 -13.83 13.29 19.69
N LYS A 5 -13.15 13.08 20.83
CA LYS A 5 -13.62 12.18 21.89
C LYS A 5 -13.81 12.96 23.18
N LEU A 6 -14.86 12.59 23.92
CA LEU A 6 -15.18 13.16 25.24
C LEU A 6 -14.68 12.21 26.33
N TYR A 7 -14.04 12.78 27.34
CA TYR A 7 -13.61 12.12 28.58
C TYR A 7 -14.09 12.94 29.79
N GLN A 8 -14.19 12.31 30.92
CA GLN A 8 -14.39 13.01 32.18
C GLN A 8 -13.18 12.80 33.08
N ASP A 9 -12.73 13.88 33.74
CA ASP A 9 -11.68 13.79 34.74
C ASP A 9 -12.23 13.22 36.07
N GLN A 10 -11.34 13.05 37.05
CA GLN A 10 -11.72 12.54 38.37
C GLN A 10 -12.68 13.48 39.14
N TYR A 11 -12.88 14.70 38.69
CA TYR A 11 -13.78 15.70 39.25
C TYR A 11 -15.08 15.89 38.48
N GLY A 12 -15.27 15.04 37.43
CA GLY A 12 -16.46 15.09 36.55
C GLY A 12 -16.45 16.21 35.50
N THR A 13 -15.28 16.85 35.26
CA THR A 13 -15.14 17.89 34.25
C THR A 13 -14.98 17.25 32.87
N ASP A 14 -15.73 17.72 31.89
CA ASP A 14 -15.66 17.24 30.53
C ASP A 14 -14.35 17.66 29.83
N ILE A 15 -13.53 16.70 29.45
CA ILE A 15 -12.30 16.89 28.69
C ILE A 15 -12.50 16.39 27.28
N TYR A 16 -12.22 17.23 26.28
CA TYR A 16 -12.25 16.85 24.87
C TYR A 16 -10.84 16.57 24.35
N SER A 17 -10.65 15.45 23.68
CA SER A 17 -9.49 15.23 22.86
C SER A 17 -9.84 15.47 21.39
N ILE A 18 -8.98 16.17 20.69
CA ILE A 18 -9.08 16.39 19.25
C ILE A 18 -7.87 15.71 18.61
N SER A 19 -8.15 14.71 17.78
CA SER A 19 -7.13 14.04 16.99
C SER A 19 -7.28 14.44 15.52
N SER A 20 -6.22 14.97 14.94
CA SER A 20 -6.13 15.37 13.54
C SER A 20 -5.17 14.45 12.81
N TYR A 21 -5.55 13.99 11.63
CA TYR A 21 -4.76 13.11 10.79
C TYR A 21 -4.51 13.77 9.44
N MET A 22 -3.25 13.86 9.05
CA MET A 22 -2.80 14.31 7.74
C MET A 22 -1.96 13.22 7.09
N GLY A 23 -2.08 13.07 5.76
CA GLY A 23 -1.23 12.23 4.94
C GLY A 23 -0.76 13.03 3.74
N GLU A 24 0.53 12.97 3.46
CA GLU A 24 1.17 13.61 2.33
C GLU A 24 2.14 12.63 1.65
N GLY A 25 2.43 12.89 0.36
CA GLY A 25 3.37 12.12 -0.41
C GLY A 25 2.72 11.27 -1.48
N GLY A 26 3.51 10.42 -2.11
CA GLY A 26 3.07 9.50 -3.14
C GLY A 26 4.20 8.61 -3.64
N LEU A 27 3.83 7.46 -4.16
CA LEU A 27 4.76 6.56 -4.84
C LEU A 27 4.67 6.81 -6.33
N GLN A 28 5.82 6.87 -6.96
CA GLN A 28 5.99 6.94 -8.40
C GLN A 28 6.54 5.60 -8.89
N GLN A 29 6.17 5.24 -10.11
CA GLN A 29 6.61 4.02 -10.76
C GLN A 29 7.05 4.34 -12.18
N VAL A 30 8.27 3.94 -12.51
CA VAL A 30 8.75 3.87 -13.89
C VAL A 30 8.85 2.40 -14.26
N PHE A 31 8.35 2.02 -15.43
CA PHE A 31 8.35 0.64 -15.84
C PHE A 31 8.75 0.46 -17.30
N ALA A 32 9.29 -0.71 -17.60
CA ALA A 32 9.54 -1.19 -18.95
C ALA A 32 9.15 -2.67 -19.02
N GLY A 33 8.54 -3.06 -20.14
CA GLY A 33 8.07 -4.41 -20.33
C GLY A 33 8.47 -4.97 -21.69
N ILE A 34 8.57 -6.29 -21.76
CA ILE A 34 8.80 -7.04 -22.98
C ILE A 34 7.76 -8.15 -23.08
N GLY A 35 7.23 -8.34 -24.29
CA GLY A 35 6.32 -9.44 -24.62
C GLY A 35 6.83 -10.20 -25.83
N TYR A 36 6.63 -11.52 -25.82
CA TYR A 36 7.05 -12.40 -26.90
C TYR A 36 5.99 -13.46 -27.18
N ASN A 37 5.68 -13.67 -28.43
CA ASN A 37 4.83 -14.76 -28.89
C ASN A 37 5.67 -16.02 -29.05
N VAL A 38 5.55 -16.94 -28.09
CA VAL A 38 6.27 -18.22 -28.09
C VAL A 38 5.67 -19.14 -29.14
N LEU A 39 4.35 -19.10 -29.29
CA LEU A 39 3.57 -19.82 -30.32
C LEU A 39 2.54 -18.84 -30.88
N GLU A 40 1.89 -19.22 -31.99
CA GLU A 40 0.81 -18.41 -32.60
C GLU A 40 -0.33 -18.08 -31.62
N ASN A 41 -0.53 -18.94 -30.65
CA ASN A 41 -1.61 -18.85 -29.67
C ASN A 41 -1.12 -18.61 -28.22
N LEU A 42 0.20 -18.58 -27.98
CA LEU A 42 0.79 -18.41 -26.66
C LEU A 42 1.76 -17.24 -26.64
N SER A 43 1.47 -16.25 -25.81
CA SER A 43 2.30 -15.09 -25.54
C SER A 43 2.75 -15.10 -24.09
N ILE A 44 3.98 -14.71 -23.84
CA ILE A 44 4.52 -14.47 -22.50
C ILE A 44 5.04 -13.05 -22.41
N GLY A 45 5.09 -12.50 -21.22
CA GLY A 45 5.61 -11.16 -20.98
C GLY A 45 6.22 -11.03 -19.60
N ALA A 46 7.13 -10.07 -19.50
CA ALA A 46 7.72 -9.66 -18.25
C ALA A 46 7.74 -8.14 -18.16
N ASN A 47 7.51 -7.62 -16.98
CA ASN A 47 7.53 -6.18 -16.68
C ASN A 47 8.48 -5.94 -15.51
N PHE A 48 9.42 -5.05 -15.70
CA PHE A 48 10.28 -4.52 -14.65
C PHE A 48 9.82 -3.12 -14.30
N SER A 49 9.63 -2.85 -13.04
CA SER A 49 9.25 -1.53 -12.55
C SER A 49 10.19 -1.09 -11.44
N TYR A 50 10.48 0.20 -11.39
CA TYR A 50 11.18 0.84 -10.28
C TYR A 50 10.20 1.73 -9.52
N LEU A 51 10.08 1.49 -8.23
CA LEU A 51 9.20 2.20 -7.31
C LEU A 51 10.03 3.15 -6.47
N TYR A 52 9.63 4.42 -6.39
CA TYR A 52 10.30 5.41 -5.55
C TYR A 52 9.32 6.45 -5.03
N GLY A 53 9.62 6.98 -3.86
CA GLY A 53 8.82 8.05 -3.28
C GLY A 53 8.78 8.03 -1.76
N ASP A 54 8.12 9.04 -1.22
CA ASP A 54 7.94 9.25 0.21
C ASP A 54 6.46 9.27 0.56
N ILE A 55 6.11 8.64 1.67
CA ILE A 55 4.79 8.72 2.27
C ILE A 55 4.98 9.21 3.69
N SER A 56 4.25 10.25 4.07
CA SER A 56 4.25 10.82 5.42
C SER A 56 2.85 10.83 6.00
N HIS A 57 2.72 10.32 7.21
CA HIS A 57 1.48 10.38 8.00
C HIS A 57 1.74 11.12 9.30
N MET A 58 0.99 12.16 9.55
CA MET A 58 1.03 12.92 10.79
C MET A 58 -0.26 12.71 11.56
N ALA A 59 -0.14 12.34 12.83
CA ALA A 59 -1.22 12.28 13.80
C ALA A 59 -0.93 13.26 14.93
N SER A 60 -1.83 14.20 15.16
CA SER A 60 -1.73 15.17 16.26
C SER A 60 -2.90 14.95 17.20
N THR A 61 -2.63 14.83 18.50
CA THR A 61 -3.65 14.72 19.53
C THR A 61 -3.44 15.85 20.55
N ALA A 62 -4.47 16.67 20.74
CA ALA A 62 -4.52 17.72 21.73
C ALA A 62 -5.75 17.54 22.62
N PHE A 63 -5.65 17.97 23.88
CA PHE A 63 -6.72 17.92 24.85
C PHE A 63 -7.21 19.34 25.23
N SER A 64 -8.45 19.47 25.57
CA SER A 64 -9.04 20.75 26.02
C SER A 64 -8.58 21.19 27.39
N ASN A 65 -8.01 20.29 28.16
CA ASN A 65 -7.43 20.64 29.49
C ASN A 65 -6.08 21.33 29.28
N THR A 66 -5.90 22.49 29.88
CA THR A 66 -4.67 23.30 29.83
C THR A 66 -3.46 22.61 30.44
N ASP A 67 -3.65 21.61 31.29
CA ASP A 67 -2.56 20.86 31.95
C ASP A 67 -2.14 19.62 31.12
N ALA A 68 -2.85 19.30 30.08
CA ALA A 68 -2.57 18.13 29.25
C ALA A 68 -1.61 18.45 28.10
N ASN A 69 -0.63 17.57 27.91
CA ASN A 69 0.36 17.69 26.87
C ASN A 69 -0.24 17.41 25.47
N LYS A 70 0.21 18.15 24.47
CA LYS A 70 -0.07 17.86 23.06
C LYS A 70 0.94 16.84 22.54
N SER A 71 0.47 15.80 21.89
CA SER A 71 1.33 14.81 21.23
C SER A 71 1.21 14.92 19.71
N ILE A 72 2.35 14.92 19.02
CA ILE A 72 2.45 14.86 17.56
C ILE A 72 3.28 13.64 17.22
N ARG A 73 2.72 12.78 16.40
CA ARG A 73 3.40 11.63 15.82
C ARG A 73 3.46 11.78 14.30
N THR A 74 4.66 11.68 13.75
CA THR A 74 4.89 11.68 12.32
C THR A 74 5.56 10.37 11.93
N ASP A 75 4.90 9.59 11.08
CA ASP A 75 5.43 8.38 10.47
C ASP A 75 5.80 8.73 9.02
N LYS A 76 7.10 8.65 8.66
CA LYS A 76 7.59 8.85 7.30
C LYS A 76 8.20 7.57 6.78
N VAL A 77 7.82 7.16 5.56
CA VAL A 77 8.38 5.99 4.88
C VAL A 77 8.90 6.43 3.52
N THR A 78 10.18 6.20 3.27
CA THR A 78 10.84 6.37 1.97
C THR A 78 11.01 5.00 1.34
N ILE A 79 10.57 4.84 0.08
CA ILE A 79 10.63 3.60 -0.68
C ILE A 79 11.49 3.80 -1.91
N ASN A 80 12.47 2.92 -2.10
CA ASN A 80 13.30 2.83 -3.30
C ASN A 80 13.51 1.35 -3.61
N ASP A 81 12.72 0.78 -4.52
CA ASP A 81 12.81 -0.64 -4.84
C ASP A 81 12.26 -0.97 -6.22
N TYR A 82 12.39 -2.23 -6.61
CA TYR A 82 11.91 -2.75 -7.87
C TYR A 82 10.66 -3.61 -7.69
N LYS A 83 9.95 -3.85 -8.80
CA LYS A 83 8.82 -4.78 -8.88
C LYS A 83 8.95 -5.58 -10.18
N LEU A 84 8.75 -6.89 -10.08
CA LEU A 84 8.77 -7.81 -11.21
C LEU A 84 7.39 -8.43 -11.39
N ASP A 85 6.86 -8.29 -12.61
CA ASP A 85 5.60 -8.91 -13.00
C ASP A 85 5.84 -9.81 -14.21
N PHE A 86 5.24 -10.99 -14.21
CA PHE A 86 5.27 -11.95 -15.32
C PHE A 86 3.85 -12.24 -15.75
N GLY A 87 3.65 -12.42 -17.04
CA GLY A 87 2.35 -12.73 -17.62
C GLY A 87 2.45 -13.80 -18.70
N ALA A 88 1.39 -14.58 -18.82
CA ALA A 88 1.19 -15.50 -19.94
C ALA A 88 -0.24 -15.39 -20.43
N GLN A 89 -0.44 -15.46 -21.74
CA GLN A 89 -1.75 -15.45 -22.36
C GLN A 89 -1.80 -16.53 -23.43
N TYR A 90 -2.86 -17.33 -23.36
CA TYR A 90 -3.16 -18.36 -24.33
C TYR A 90 -4.50 -18.08 -25.01
N THR A 91 -4.52 -18.07 -26.34
CA THR A 91 -5.73 -17.83 -27.12
C THR A 91 -6.11 -19.08 -27.88
N GLN A 92 -7.27 -19.65 -27.59
CA GLN A 92 -7.82 -20.79 -28.32
C GLN A 92 -8.95 -20.33 -29.24
N HIS A 93 -8.79 -20.53 -30.52
CA HIS A 93 -9.84 -20.32 -31.51
C HIS A 93 -10.76 -21.54 -31.59
N LEU A 94 -12.06 -21.31 -31.44
CA LEU A 94 -13.12 -22.33 -31.52
C LEU A 94 -13.95 -22.08 -32.79
N GLY A 95 -13.33 -22.30 -33.94
CA GLY A 95 -13.90 -21.99 -35.27
C GLY A 95 -13.78 -20.50 -35.61
N ASN A 96 -14.55 -20.03 -36.59
CA ASN A 96 -14.36 -18.71 -37.20
C ASN A 96 -14.90 -17.53 -36.37
N LYS A 97 -15.76 -17.80 -35.37
CA LYS A 97 -16.46 -16.73 -34.64
C LYS A 97 -16.27 -16.75 -33.14
N LYS A 98 -15.59 -17.76 -32.61
CA LYS A 98 -15.45 -17.96 -31.15
C LYS A 98 -14.00 -18.07 -30.76
N LYS A 99 -13.60 -17.43 -29.68
CA LYS A 99 -12.29 -17.62 -29.07
C LYS A 99 -12.37 -17.58 -27.54
N ILE A 100 -11.51 -18.35 -26.91
CA ILE A 100 -11.26 -18.29 -25.47
C ILE A 100 -9.87 -17.73 -25.27
N ILE A 101 -9.72 -16.77 -24.38
CA ILE A 101 -8.45 -16.20 -23.97
C ILE A 101 -8.26 -16.56 -22.51
N LEU A 102 -7.18 -17.26 -22.19
CA LEU A 102 -6.76 -17.57 -20.84
C LEU A 102 -5.55 -16.70 -20.49
N GLY A 103 -5.57 -16.09 -19.33
CA GLY A 103 -4.49 -15.25 -18.82
C GLY A 103 -4.00 -15.75 -17.47
N ALA A 104 -2.70 -15.65 -17.25
CA ALA A 104 -2.09 -15.87 -15.95
C ALA A 104 -1.09 -14.73 -15.68
N ILE A 105 -1.07 -14.21 -14.46
CA ILE A 105 -0.10 -13.23 -14.01
C ILE A 105 0.53 -13.69 -12.70
N TYR A 106 1.80 -13.34 -12.53
CA TYR A 106 2.54 -13.52 -11.29
C TYR A 106 3.36 -12.27 -11.01
N SER A 107 3.18 -11.68 -9.83
CA SER A 107 4.04 -10.61 -9.32
C SER A 107 4.90 -11.14 -8.20
N TYR A 108 6.20 -10.92 -8.32
CA TYR A 108 7.18 -11.32 -7.32
C TYR A 108 7.03 -10.46 -6.07
N GLY A 109 6.75 -11.10 -4.95
CA GLY A 109 6.65 -10.46 -3.64
C GLY A 109 7.98 -10.50 -2.90
N HIS A 110 8.35 -9.41 -2.25
CA HIS A 110 9.54 -9.30 -1.41
C HIS A 110 9.42 -8.11 -0.44
N ASP A 111 10.26 -8.09 0.58
CA ASP A 111 10.39 -6.93 1.46
C ASP A 111 11.00 -5.78 0.67
N LEU A 112 10.33 -4.63 0.67
CA LEU A 112 10.82 -3.42 -0.01
C LEU A 112 12.00 -2.82 0.75
N ASN A 113 12.98 -2.32 0.01
CA ASN A 113 13.99 -1.45 0.57
C ASN A 113 13.32 -0.12 0.95
N SER A 114 12.91 -0.03 2.20
CA SER A 114 12.15 1.09 2.74
C SER A 114 12.69 1.49 4.09
N ASP A 115 12.99 2.77 4.24
CA ASP A 115 13.38 3.38 5.50
C ASP A 115 12.16 4.07 6.12
N GLY A 116 11.73 3.56 7.26
CA GLY A 116 10.66 4.13 8.06
C GLY A 116 11.22 4.94 9.22
N TYR A 117 10.75 6.16 9.40
CA TYR A 117 11.06 7.02 10.53
C TYR A 117 9.77 7.35 11.28
N LYS A 118 9.78 7.07 12.57
CA LYS A 118 8.69 7.43 13.46
C LYS A 118 9.18 8.49 14.43
N TYR A 119 8.66 9.69 14.26
CA TYR A 119 8.91 10.81 15.17
C TYR A 119 7.73 10.95 16.13
N THR A 120 8.01 11.00 17.41
CA THR A 120 7.00 11.30 18.41
C THR A 120 7.50 12.46 19.26
N GLU A 121 6.73 13.54 19.30
CA GLU A 121 7.02 14.74 20.08
C GLU A 121 5.87 15.02 21.02
N THR A 122 6.20 15.33 22.28
CA THR A 122 5.23 15.73 23.28
C THR A 122 5.56 17.14 23.72
N TYR A 123 4.60 18.03 23.62
CA TYR A 123 4.71 19.44 23.99
C TYR A 123 3.96 19.69 25.28
N ASN A 124 4.57 20.47 26.18
CA ASN A 124 3.90 20.97 27.38
C ASN A 124 2.97 22.14 27.03
N ASN A 125 2.28 22.65 28.07
CA ASN A 125 1.33 23.75 27.94
C ASN A 125 1.96 25.07 27.48
N SER A 126 3.25 25.29 27.73
CA SER A 126 4.01 26.44 27.25
C SER A 126 4.56 26.27 25.80
N GLY A 127 4.26 25.17 25.13
CA GLY A 127 4.74 24.90 23.79
C GLY A 127 6.19 24.40 23.71
N ALA A 128 6.80 24.09 24.85
CA ALA A 128 8.15 23.50 24.86
C ALA A 128 8.08 21.98 24.68
N ILE A 129 9.06 21.43 23.94
CA ILE A 129 9.21 19.99 23.74
C ILE A 129 9.61 19.36 25.09
N GLN A 130 8.81 18.45 25.61
CA GLN A 130 9.11 17.67 26.81
C GLN A 130 9.83 16.36 26.48
N THR A 131 9.38 15.69 25.41
CA THR A 131 9.92 14.41 25.01
C THR A 131 9.97 14.33 23.50
N GLN A 132 11.09 13.85 22.97
CA GLN A 132 11.28 13.56 21.57
C GLN A 132 11.82 12.14 21.44
N SER A 133 11.19 11.34 20.59
CA SER A 133 11.64 9.98 20.25
C SER A 133 11.70 9.84 18.75
N VAL A 134 12.77 9.22 18.26
CA VAL A 134 12.97 8.89 16.86
C VAL A 134 13.27 7.41 16.76
N ASP A 135 12.34 6.66 16.18
CA ASP A 135 12.53 5.24 15.88
C ASP A 135 12.72 5.05 14.38
N THR A 136 13.72 4.27 14.00
CA THR A 136 13.97 3.91 12.61
C THR A 136 13.60 2.46 12.39
N ILE A 137 12.77 2.20 11.40
CA ILE A 137 12.33 0.86 11.01
C ILE A 137 12.82 0.60 9.58
N LYS A 138 13.76 -0.34 9.44
CA LYS A 138 14.21 -0.78 8.10
C LYS A 138 13.24 -1.83 7.55
N ASN A 139 13.07 -1.85 6.23
CA ASN A 139 12.17 -2.76 5.52
C ASN A 139 10.76 -2.70 6.11
N ALA A 140 10.25 -1.49 6.29
CA ALA A 140 8.97 -1.23 6.94
C ALA A 140 7.77 -1.70 6.13
N CYS A 141 7.95 -1.92 4.82
CA CYS A 141 6.91 -2.33 3.89
C CYS A 141 7.38 -3.49 3.03
N GLY A 142 6.44 -4.27 2.49
CA GLY A 142 6.71 -5.34 1.53
C GLY A 142 5.66 -5.40 0.43
N LEU A 143 6.01 -6.05 -0.67
CA LEU A 143 5.09 -6.41 -1.74
C LEU A 143 4.65 -7.88 -1.55
N PRO A 144 3.35 -8.17 -1.64
CA PRO A 144 2.87 -9.54 -1.56
C PRO A 144 3.13 -10.28 -2.87
N HIS A 145 3.44 -11.57 -2.78
CA HIS A 145 3.29 -12.45 -3.94
C HIS A 145 1.86 -12.40 -4.44
N THR A 146 1.70 -12.08 -5.72
CA THR A 146 0.39 -11.95 -6.34
C THR A 146 0.26 -12.96 -7.47
N PHE A 147 -0.81 -13.71 -7.47
CA PHE A 147 -1.18 -14.65 -8.52
C PHE A 147 -2.53 -14.24 -9.09
N GLY A 148 -2.64 -14.11 -10.39
CA GLY A 148 -3.90 -13.84 -11.06
C GLY A 148 -4.14 -14.83 -12.18
N LEU A 149 -5.40 -15.24 -12.33
CA LEU A 149 -5.88 -16.08 -13.42
C LEU A 149 -7.11 -15.42 -14.02
N GLY A 150 -7.17 -15.38 -15.34
CA GLY A 150 -8.31 -14.84 -16.07
C GLY A 150 -8.75 -15.72 -17.22
N ALA A 151 -10.03 -15.69 -17.51
CA ALA A 151 -10.60 -16.35 -18.67
C ALA A 151 -11.61 -15.43 -19.36
N THR A 152 -11.49 -15.26 -20.68
CA THR A 152 -12.40 -14.43 -21.47
C THR A 152 -12.90 -15.23 -22.66
N TYR A 153 -14.22 -15.25 -22.81
CA TYR A 153 -14.90 -15.80 -23.98
C TYR A 153 -15.37 -14.68 -24.90
N VAL A 154 -15.03 -14.78 -26.17
CA VAL A 154 -15.44 -13.81 -27.19
C VAL A 154 -16.24 -14.52 -28.29
N TYR A 155 -17.39 -13.97 -28.62
CA TYR A 155 -18.26 -14.43 -29.69
C TYR A 155 -18.47 -13.34 -30.74
N ASP A 156 -18.02 -13.57 -31.98
CA ASP A 156 -18.24 -12.73 -33.17
C ASP A 156 -17.93 -11.23 -32.95
N ASN A 157 -17.00 -10.89 -32.04
CA ASN A 157 -16.73 -9.54 -31.58
C ASN A 157 -17.95 -8.74 -31.07
N ARG A 158 -19.09 -9.43 -30.86
CA ARG A 158 -20.35 -8.84 -30.38
C ARG A 158 -20.58 -9.09 -28.90
N LEU A 159 -20.08 -10.20 -28.39
CA LEU A 159 -20.22 -10.56 -26.97
C LEU A 159 -18.85 -10.94 -26.41
N THR A 160 -18.50 -10.28 -25.33
CA THR A 160 -17.29 -10.59 -24.54
C THR A 160 -17.70 -10.81 -23.10
N ILE A 161 -17.37 -11.97 -22.55
CA ILE A 161 -17.58 -12.29 -21.12
C ILE A 161 -16.24 -12.69 -20.54
N GLY A 162 -15.84 -12.06 -19.45
CA GLY A 162 -14.60 -12.35 -18.75
C GLY A 162 -14.81 -12.57 -17.27
N VAL A 163 -13.95 -13.38 -16.67
CA VAL A 163 -13.83 -13.58 -15.24
C VAL A 163 -12.36 -13.58 -14.86
N ASP A 164 -12.04 -12.87 -13.77
CA ASP A 164 -10.68 -12.76 -13.25
C ASP A 164 -10.67 -13.09 -11.76
N TYR A 165 -9.65 -13.80 -11.33
CA TYR A 165 -9.38 -14.11 -9.94
C TYR A 165 -7.96 -13.68 -9.58
N THR A 166 -7.81 -12.95 -8.48
CA THR A 166 -6.49 -12.50 -8.01
C THR A 166 -6.32 -12.86 -6.54
N LEU A 167 -5.25 -13.57 -6.23
CA LEU A 167 -4.80 -13.92 -4.88
C LEU A 167 -3.54 -13.12 -4.53
N ARG A 168 -3.58 -12.41 -3.40
CA ARG A 168 -2.42 -11.70 -2.83
C ARG A 168 -2.09 -12.28 -1.46
N LYS A 169 -0.86 -12.75 -1.29
CA LYS A 169 -0.37 -13.32 -0.03
C LYS A 169 0.13 -12.21 0.89
N TRP A 170 -0.78 -11.55 1.59
CA TRP A 170 -0.45 -10.50 2.55
C TRP A 170 0.10 -11.02 3.87
N SER A 171 -0.10 -12.31 4.19
CA SER A 171 0.43 -12.93 5.42
C SER A 171 1.93 -12.89 5.54
N ASP A 172 2.63 -12.82 4.40
CA ASP A 172 4.08 -12.89 4.33
C ASP A 172 4.72 -11.48 4.23
N VAL A 173 3.91 -10.42 4.35
CA VAL A 173 4.31 -9.03 4.15
C VAL A 173 4.42 -8.31 5.49
N LYS A 174 5.55 -7.63 5.70
CA LYS A 174 5.75 -6.75 6.86
C LYS A 174 5.04 -5.43 6.64
N PHE A 175 4.38 -4.92 7.69
CA PHE A 175 3.77 -3.59 7.73
C PHE A 175 4.29 -2.79 8.91
N PRO A 176 4.47 -1.45 8.75
CA PRO A 176 4.79 -0.58 9.87
C PRO A 176 3.64 -0.63 10.88
N GLY A 177 3.86 -1.24 12.03
CA GLY A 177 2.84 -1.35 13.08
C GLY A 177 2.55 -2.75 13.60
N ASN A 178 2.97 -3.81 12.90
CA ASN A 178 2.97 -5.17 13.42
C ASN A 178 4.36 -5.50 13.99
N THR A 179 4.70 -4.87 15.09
CA THR A 179 5.78 -5.35 15.97
C THR A 179 5.10 -6.06 17.12
N GLU A 180 4.97 -7.38 17.06
CA GLU A 180 4.97 -8.20 18.25
C GLU A 180 6.38 -8.31 18.77
#